data_bdd136f386b7991a301b52bd754e94f1
#
_entry.id   bdd136f386b7991a301b52bd754e94f1
#
_cell.length_a   1.000
_cell.length_b   1.000
_cell.length_c   1.000
_cell.angle_alpha   90.00
_cell.angle_beta   90.00
_cell.angle_gamma   90.00
#
_symmetry.space_group_name_H-M   'P 1'
#
loop_
_entity.id
_entity.type
_entity.pdbx_description
1 polymer ?
#
loop_
_entity_poly.entity_id
_entity_poly.type
_entity_poly.pdbx_seq_one_letter_code
_entity_poly.pdbx_strand_id
1 'polypeptide(L)'
;QHLSPMLSLDNTYDEVEFFDFDKRLSKILNSESRSYVVEPKIDGVAVSLTYKNGSLSKATTRGNGVEGDVITQNILHIKELPQEIPANGFPDSLEIRGEIFMEHDEFERINQHRVKKGLDLYANPRNLTAGTVKLLDSREARKRKLKIVLYGLGACEPAGYFSSLAVFHEMIKDWGFPVVEFFSRVSSASEAWNKISELNQLRDSYTYPTDGAVIKLDSLAMQERAGSTAKAPRWAIAYKFESERQETILEDIQLQVGRTGAVTPVAYLKAVQLAGTTVSRASLHNADEIERKDIRIGDVVVVEKAGEIIPQVIEVVLSSRSLTSQAFIFPSICPCCETLLEKTEGESAWRCPNHLCSDQVKARLEYYAARGCMN
;
A
#
# COMPACT_ATOMS: atom_id res chain seq x y z
N GLN A 1 -21.34 3.75 5.00
CA GLN A 1 -21.26 2.46 4.31
C GLN A 1 -21.03 2.68 2.82
N HIS A 2 -20.32 1.73 2.16
CA HIS A 2 -20.17 1.65 0.71
C HIS A 2 -21.42 1.05 0.07
N LEU A 3 -21.71 1.41 -1.19
CA LEU A 3 -22.83 0.79 -1.94
C LEU A 3 -22.47 -0.65 -2.35
N SER A 4 -21.19 -0.90 -2.62
CA SER A 4 -20.64 -2.24 -2.82
C SER A 4 -19.30 -2.39 -2.09
N PRO A 5 -18.92 -3.59 -1.57
CA PRO A 5 -17.69 -3.76 -0.79
C PRO A 5 -16.43 -3.34 -1.54
N MET A 6 -15.52 -2.62 -0.88
CA MET A 6 -14.20 -2.27 -1.39
C MET A 6 -13.16 -3.30 -0.92
N LEU A 7 -13.08 -4.41 -1.63
CA LEU A 7 -12.18 -5.51 -1.28
C LEU A 7 -10.71 -5.14 -1.55
N SER A 8 -9.80 -5.78 -0.84
CA SER A 8 -8.37 -5.76 -1.14
C SER A 8 -8.09 -6.62 -2.37
N LEU A 9 -6.92 -6.47 -2.98
CA LEU A 9 -6.45 -7.36 -4.04
C LEU A 9 -5.49 -8.40 -3.45
N ASP A 10 -5.55 -9.62 -3.96
CA ASP A 10 -4.48 -10.59 -3.73
C ASP A 10 -3.23 -10.14 -4.50
N ASN A 11 -2.05 -10.45 -3.97
CA ASN A 11 -0.78 -10.10 -4.58
C ASN A 11 -0.14 -11.30 -5.27
N THR A 12 0.62 -11.02 -6.33
CA THR A 12 1.60 -11.92 -6.92
C THR A 12 2.94 -11.22 -7.05
N TYR A 13 4.02 -12.00 -7.10
CA TYR A 13 5.38 -11.48 -7.11
C TYR A 13 6.22 -12.01 -8.26
N ASP A 14 5.74 -13.04 -8.93
CA ASP A 14 6.43 -13.65 -10.07
C ASP A 14 5.47 -14.10 -11.20
N GLU A 15 6.06 -14.50 -12.30
CA GLU A 15 5.34 -14.94 -13.51
C GLU A 15 4.51 -16.20 -13.27
N VAL A 16 5.01 -17.14 -12.47
CA VAL A 16 4.34 -18.43 -12.21
C VAL A 16 3.04 -18.19 -11.44
N GLU A 17 3.10 -17.38 -10.38
CA GLU A 17 1.93 -17.01 -9.59
C GLU A 17 0.88 -16.27 -10.43
N PHE A 18 1.32 -15.40 -11.36
CA PHE A 18 0.42 -14.70 -12.26
C PHE A 18 -0.30 -15.67 -13.22
N PHE A 19 0.43 -16.60 -13.85
CA PHE A 19 -0.20 -17.59 -14.72
C PHE A 19 -1.06 -18.59 -13.95
N ASP A 20 -0.77 -18.85 -12.68
CA ASP A 20 -1.66 -19.65 -11.82
C ASP A 20 -2.97 -18.91 -11.51
N PHE A 21 -2.95 -17.59 -11.40
CA PHE A 21 -4.17 -16.79 -11.35
C PHE A 21 -5.02 -16.98 -12.62
N ASP A 22 -4.42 -16.90 -13.83
CA ASP A 22 -5.13 -17.13 -15.09
C ASP A 22 -5.70 -18.55 -15.19
N LYS A 23 -4.95 -19.57 -14.74
CA LYS A 23 -5.44 -20.97 -14.70
C LYS A 23 -6.64 -21.13 -13.75
N ARG A 24 -6.64 -20.45 -12.59
CA ARG A 24 -7.79 -20.46 -11.68
C ARG A 24 -9.02 -19.85 -12.33
N LEU A 25 -8.87 -18.69 -13.00
CA LEU A 25 -9.94 -18.05 -13.74
C LEU A 25 -10.47 -18.93 -14.88
N SER A 26 -9.57 -19.60 -15.62
CA SER A 26 -9.93 -20.54 -16.68
C SER A 26 -10.86 -21.65 -16.17
N LYS A 27 -10.57 -22.23 -15.01
CA LYS A 27 -11.41 -23.26 -14.39
C LYS A 27 -12.79 -22.72 -13.98
N ILE A 28 -12.84 -21.53 -13.37
CA ILE A 28 -14.09 -20.91 -12.92
C ILE A 28 -15.00 -20.56 -14.12
N LEU A 29 -14.41 -20.08 -15.21
CA LEU A 29 -15.11 -19.60 -16.41
C LEU A 29 -15.22 -20.65 -17.50
N ASN A 30 -14.99 -21.95 -17.21
CA ASN A 30 -15.07 -23.04 -18.15
C ASN A 30 -14.24 -22.85 -19.44
N SER A 31 -13.00 -22.33 -19.27
CA SER A 31 -12.06 -22.07 -20.36
C SER A 31 -12.56 -21.12 -21.47
N GLU A 32 -13.55 -20.27 -21.17
CA GLU A 32 -14.00 -19.23 -22.09
C GLU A 32 -12.85 -18.26 -22.42
N SER A 33 -12.86 -17.77 -23.67
CA SER A 33 -11.95 -16.69 -24.09
C SER A 33 -12.21 -15.44 -23.25
N ARG A 34 -11.14 -14.83 -22.75
CA ARG A 34 -11.23 -13.68 -21.83
C ARG A 34 -10.20 -12.63 -22.16
N SER A 35 -10.58 -11.39 -21.98
CA SER A 35 -9.68 -10.24 -22.06
C SER A 35 -9.40 -9.66 -20.68
N TYR A 36 -8.24 -9.06 -20.57
CA TYR A 36 -7.77 -8.40 -19.34
C TYR A 36 -7.55 -6.91 -19.57
N VAL A 37 -7.62 -6.16 -18.51
CA VAL A 37 -7.14 -4.79 -18.41
C VAL A 37 -5.91 -4.80 -17.51
N VAL A 38 -4.85 -4.13 -17.95
CA VAL A 38 -3.61 -3.92 -17.18
C VAL A 38 -3.44 -2.43 -16.95
N GLU A 39 -3.23 -2.04 -15.71
CA GLU A 39 -3.07 -0.65 -15.29
C GLU A 39 -2.04 -0.52 -14.17
N PRO A 40 -1.44 0.68 -13.93
CA PRO A 40 -0.49 0.88 -12.85
C PRO A 40 -1.19 0.76 -11.49
N LYS A 41 -0.50 0.15 -10.53
CA LYS A 41 -0.90 0.13 -9.14
C LYS A 41 -0.34 1.35 -8.43
N ILE A 42 -1.18 2.36 -8.31
CA ILE A 42 -0.80 3.63 -7.67
C ILE A 42 -0.75 3.45 -6.15
N ASP A 43 0.28 3.98 -5.53
CA ASP A 43 0.47 3.93 -4.09
C ASP A 43 -0.08 5.21 -3.42
N GLY A 44 -1.36 5.17 -3.09
CA GLY A 44 -2.10 6.29 -2.52
C GLY A 44 -3.13 5.86 -1.49
N VAL A 45 -4.28 6.49 -1.51
CA VAL A 45 -5.43 6.22 -0.65
C VAL A 45 -6.64 5.90 -1.51
N ALA A 46 -7.11 4.66 -1.42
CA ALA A 46 -8.28 4.22 -2.15
C ALA A 46 -9.54 5.00 -1.70
N VAL A 47 -10.31 5.44 -2.68
CA VAL A 47 -11.52 6.24 -2.50
C VAL A 47 -12.67 5.67 -3.32
N SER A 48 -13.88 5.79 -2.78
CA SER A 48 -15.14 5.57 -3.47
C SER A 48 -15.87 6.91 -3.59
N LEU A 49 -16.21 7.28 -4.82
CA LEU A 49 -16.98 8.47 -5.18
C LEU A 49 -18.38 8.05 -5.59
N THR A 50 -19.40 8.61 -4.95
CA THR A 50 -20.80 8.38 -5.32
C THR A 50 -21.34 9.61 -6.01
N TYR A 51 -21.73 9.45 -7.27
CA TYR A 51 -22.45 10.44 -8.04
C TYR A 51 -23.94 10.07 -8.10
N LYS A 52 -24.81 11.07 -8.00
CA LYS A 52 -26.27 10.93 -8.17
C LYS A 52 -26.74 11.97 -9.17
N ASN A 53 -27.39 11.52 -10.23
CA ASN A 53 -27.86 12.40 -11.31
C ASN A 53 -26.76 13.35 -11.82
N GLY A 54 -25.52 12.85 -11.95
CA GLY A 54 -24.38 13.64 -12.41
C GLY A 54 -23.69 14.50 -11.35
N SER A 55 -24.21 14.62 -10.13
CA SER A 55 -23.60 15.43 -9.07
C SER A 55 -22.86 14.57 -8.04
N LEU A 56 -21.64 15.00 -7.61
CA LEU A 56 -20.89 14.33 -6.56
C LEU A 56 -21.62 14.44 -5.22
N SER A 57 -22.17 13.33 -4.78
CA SER A 57 -22.95 13.24 -3.54
C SER A 57 -22.07 12.94 -2.33
N LYS A 58 -21.11 12.01 -2.47
CA LYS A 58 -20.29 11.54 -1.36
C LYS A 58 -18.95 10.98 -1.84
N ALA A 59 -17.92 11.19 -1.03
CA ALA A 59 -16.64 10.50 -1.16
C ALA A 59 -16.24 9.86 0.16
N THR A 60 -15.77 8.62 0.10
CA THR A 60 -15.38 7.83 1.28
C THR A 60 -14.06 7.14 1.06
N THR A 61 -13.24 7.03 2.11
CA THR A 61 -12.07 6.16 2.10
C THR A 61 -12.49 4.69 2.09
N ARG A 62 -11.60 3.76 1.74
CA ARG A 62 -11.89 2.33 1.77
C ARG A 62 -12.31 1.85 3.16
N GLY A 63 -11.69 2.39 4.23
CA GLY A 63 -11.92 1.92 5.60
C GLY A 63 -11.65 0.43 5.76
N ASN A 64 -12.59 -0.28 6.37
CA ASN A 64 -12.54 -1.74 6.54
C ASN A 64 -13.10 -2.53 5.32
N GLY A 65 -13.44 -1.83 4.22
CA GLY A 65 -14.01 -2.40 3.00
C GLY A 65 -15.55 -2.41 2.96
N VAL A 66 -16.21 -2.26 4.09
CA VAL A 66 -17.68 -2.15 4.21
C VAL A 66 -18.09 -0.70 4.48
N GLU A 67 -17.33 -0.03 5.32
CA GLU A 67 -17.51 1.37 5.66
C GLU A 67 -16.16 2.09 5.76
N GLY A 68 -16.17 3.40 5.46
CA GLY A 68 -14.99 4.25 5.48
C GLY A 68 -15.31 5.67 5.93
N ASP A 69 -14.28 6.47 6.18
CA ASP A 69 -14.45 7.87 6.58
C ASP A 69 -14.99 8.71 5.42
N VAL A 70 -15.93 9.58 5.70
CA VAL A 70 -16.44 10.55 4.73
C VAL A 70 -15.42 11.68 4.57
N ILE A 71 -14.90 11.83 3.35
CA ILE A 71 -13.82 12.78 3.02
C ILE A 71 -14.26 13.81 1.96
N THR A 72 -15.54 13.90 1.66
CA THR A 72 -16.08 14.73 0.58
C THR A 72 -15.54 16.15 0.60
N GLN A 73 -15.58 16.83 1.75
CA GLN A 73 -15.12 18.21 1.86
C GLN A 73 -13.62 18.41 1.58
N ASN A 74 -12.81 17.40 1.89
CA ASN A 74 -11.36 17.46 1.70
C ASN A 74 -10.95 17.24 0.23
N ILE A 75 -11.77 16.52 -0.55
CA ILE A 75 -11.44 16.22 -1.96
C ILE A 75 -12.08 17.20 -2.96
N LEU A 76 -13.07 18.01 -2.56
CA LEU A 76 -13.63 19.06 -3.41
C LEU A 76 -12.58 20.07 -3.91
N HIS A 77 -11.40 20.08 -3.31
CA HIS A 77 -10.29 20.93 -3.71
C HIS A 77 -9.38 20.31 -4.78
N ILE A 78 -9.58 19.05 -5.13
CA ILE A 78 -8.88 18.41 -6.25
C ILE A 78 -9.48 18.97 -7.54
N LYS A 79 -8.70 19.76 -8.27
CA LYS A 79 -9.17 20.55 -9.41
C LYS A 79 -9.64 19.69 -10.58
N GLU A 80 -9.01 18.54 -10.77
CA GLU A 80 -9.28 17.62 -11.86
C GLU A 80 -10.53 16.78 -11.63
N LEU A 81 -11.12 16.81 -10.42
CA LEU A 81 -12.31 16.04 -10.10
C LEU A 81 -13.58 16.82 -10.46
N PRO A 82 -14.36 16.40 -11.47
CA PRO A 82 -15.64 17.03 -11.77
C PRO A 82 -16.61 16.85 -10.61
N GLN A 83 -17.20 17.93 -10.15
CA GLN A 83 -18.25 17.89 -9.12
C GLN A 83 -19.63 17.69 -9.71
N GLU A 84 -19.80 18.10 -10.97
CA GLU A 84 -21.03 17.96 -11.73
C GLU A 84 -20.72 17.50 -13.16
N ILE A 85 -21.49 16.54 -13.63
CA ILE A 85 -21.44 15.98 -14.98
C ILE A 85 -22.80 16.25 -15.63
N PRO A 86 -22.86 16.62 -16.92
CA PRO A 86 -24.14 16.76 -17.62
C PRO A 86 -24.96 15.47 -17.52
N ALA A 87 -26.23 15.59 -17.15
CA ALA A 87 -27.10 14.44 -16.89
C ALA A 87 -27.38 13.57 -18.15
N ASN A 88 -27.22 14.12 -19.36
CA ASN A 88 -27.43 13.38 -20.59
C ASN A 88 -26.43 12.24 -20.74
N GLY A 89 -26.92 11.02 -20.64
CA GLY A 89 -26.09 9.81 -20.78
C GLY A 89 -25.27 9.49 -19.52
N PHE A 90 -25.61 10.05 -18.37
CA PHE A 90 -25.01 9.65 -17.10
C PHE A 90 -26.02 8.79 -16.30
N PRO A 91 -25.59 7.71 -15.62
CA PRO A 91 -26.48 6.86 -14.84
C PRO A 91 -27.07 7.61 -13.62
N ASP A 92 -28.23 7.18 -13.15
CA ASP A 92 -28.94 7.80 -12.02
C ASP A 92 -28.08 7.78 -10.75
N SER A 93 -27.35 6.67 -10.54
CA SER A 93 -26.39 6.51 -9.46
C SER A 93 -25.15 5.78 -9.97
N LEU A 94 -23.97 6.32 -9.67
CA LEU A 94 -22.70 5.74 -10.07
C LEU A 94 -21.69 5.82 -8.92
N GLU A 95 -21.18 4.66 -8.49
CA GLU A 95 -20.02 4.56 -7.61
C GLU A 95 -18.75 4.33 -8.43
N ILE A 96 -17.83 5.29 -8.39
CA ILE A 96 -16.53 5.22 -9.09
C ILE A 96 -15.44 5.05 -8.04
N ARG A 97 -14.52 4.13 -8.29
CA ARG A 97 -13.37 3.87 -7.42
C ARG A 97 -12.10 4.44 -8.02
N GLY A 98 -11.25 4.95 -7.16
CA GLY A 98 -9.99 5.53 -7.55
C GLY A 98 -8.97 5.57 -6.44
N GLU A 99 -7.86 6.22 -6.72
CA GLU A 99 -6.78 6.46 -5.78
C GLU A 99 -6.49 7.94 -5.67
N ILE A 100 -6.47 8.46 -4.45
CA ILE A 100 -5.97 9.80 -4.15
C ILE A 100 -4.50 9.68 -3.81
N PHE A 101 -3.66 10.51 -4.41
CA PHE A 101 -2.22 10.45 -4.24
C PHE A 101 -1.60 11.86 -4.20
N MET A 102 -0.33 11.91 -3.86
CA MET A 102 0.50 13.10 -3.91
C MET A 102 1.68 12.84 -4.84
N GLU A 103 1.93 13.77 -5.77
CA GLU A 103 3.10 13.70 -6.64
C GLU A 103 4.40 13.89 -5.87
N HIS A 104 5.49 13.36 -6.39
CA HIS A 104 6.82 13.42 -5.77
C HIS A 104 7.25 14.86 -5.50
N ASP A 105 7.12 15.75 -6.49
CA ASP A 105 7.51 17.17 -6.37
C ASP A 105 6.75 17.90 -5.25
N GLU A 106 5.47 17.62 -5.10
CA GLU A 106 4.67 18.23 -4.04
C GLU A 106 5.05 17.71 -2.66
N PHE A 107 5.33 16.42 -2.55
CA PHE A 107 5.83 15.82 -1.32
C PHE A 107 7.17 16.42 -0.90
N GLU A 108 8.11 16.57 -1.84
CA GLU A 108 9.40 17.19 -1.59
C GLU A 108 9.25 18.66 -1.19
N ARG A 109 8.41 19.42 -1.88
CA ARG A 109 8.09 20.82 -1.55
C ARG A 109 7.61 20.97 -0.11
N ILE A 110 6.71 20.08 0.33
CA ILE A 110 6.19 20.08 1.70
C ILE A 110 7.31 19.77 2.69
N ASN A 111 8.13 18.76 2.43
CA ASN A 111 9.23 18.38 3.32
C ASN A 111 10.31 19.46 3.39
N GLN A 112 10.68 20.09 2.29
CA GLN A 112 11.61 21.24 2.30
C GLN A 112 11.09 22.40 3.17
N HIS A 113 9.77 22.67 3.13
CA HIS A 113 9.16 23.68 3.99
C HIS A 113 9.25 23.31 5.47
N ARG A 114 9.09 22.01 5.80
CA ARG A 114 9.23 21.50 7.17
C ARG A 114 10.67 21.62 7.68
N VAL A 115 11.67 21.30 6.85
CA VAL A 115 13.09 21.51 7.18
C VAL A 115 13.35 22.97 7.59
N LYS A 116 12.88 23.93 6.77
CA LYS A 116 13.04 25.38 7.06
C LYS A 116 12.39 25.81 8.38
N LYS A 117 11.40 25.04 8.86
CA LYS A 117 10.70 25.30 10.12
C LYS A 117 11.20 24.45 11.29
N GLY A 118 12.22 23.62 11.10
CA GLY A 118 12.72 22.70 12.13
C GLY A 118 11.72 21.63 12.58
N LEU A 119 10.81 21.23 11.68
CA LEU A 119 9.79 20.20 11.94
C LEU A 119 10.22 18.86 11.37
N ASP A 120 9.77 17.75 12.00
CA ASP A 120 10.00 16.40 11.50
C ASP A 120 9.46 16.21 10.08
N LEU A 121 10.18 15.45 9.27
CA LEU A 121 9.77 15.17 7.89
C LEU A 121 8.65 14.13 7.85
N TYR A 122 7.81 14.22 6.82
CA TYR A 122 6.91 13.13 6.49
C TYR A 122 7.68 11.98 5.87
N ALA A 123 7.31 10.75 6.21
CA ALA A 123 8.05 9.55 5.82
C ALA A 123 7.86 9.17 4.34
N ASN A 124 6.63 9.30 3.82
CA ASN A 124 6.31 8.98 2.42
C ASN A 124 5.04 9.71 1.95
N PRO A 125 4.83 9.82 0.61
CA PRO A 125 3.68 10.51 0.02
C PRO A 125 2.34 9.87 0.40
N ARG A 126 2.25 8.53 0.46
CA ARG A 126 1.02 7.81 0.81
C ARG A 126 0.52 8.15 2.22
N ASN A 127 1.40 8.09 3.22
CA ASN A 127 1.03 8.42 4.60
C ASN A 127 0.63 9.89 4.74
N LEU A 128 1.32 10.79 4.04
CA LEU A 128 0.95 12.20 4.03
C LEU A 128 -0.42 12.41 3.36
N THR A 129 -0.70 11.72 2.26
CA THR A 129 -2.02 11.73 1.59
C THR A 129 -3.10 11.23 2.53
N ALA A 130 -2.89 10.08 3.18
CA ALA A 130 -3.84 9.48 4.13
C ALA A 130 -4.17 10.42 5.31
N GLY A 131 -3.15 11.09 5.86
CA GLY A 131 -3.36 12.11 6.88
C GLY A 131 -4.09 13.35 6.36
N THR A 132 -3.83 13.74 5.11
CA THR A 132 -4.40 14.94 4.50
C THR A 132 -5.90 14.77 4.20
N VAL A 133 -6.32 13.64 3.63
CA VAL A 133 -7.75 13.40 3.30
C VAL A 133 -8.63 13.29 4.54
N LYS A 134 -8.04 13.07 5.72
CA LYS A 134 -8.75 12.96 7.01
C LYS A 134 -8.63 14.21 7.89
N LEU A 135 -8.07 15.31 7.39
CA LEU A 135 -8.01 16.56 8.13
C LEU A 135 -9.42 17.10 8.45
N LEU A 136 -9.61 17.55 9.68
CA LEU A 136 -10.87 18.15 10.09
C LEU A 136 -11.12 19.51 9.41
N ASP A 137 -10.05 20.27 9.16
CA ASP A 137 -10.10 21.53 8.42
C ASP A 137 -9.74 21.30 6.94
N SER A 138 -10.72 21.33 6.06
CA SER A 138 -10.53 21.14 4.62
C SER A 138 -9.66 22.23 3.97
N ARG A 139 -9.54 23.42 4.61
CA ARG A 139 -8.66 24.50 4.13
C ARG A 139 -7.19 24.10 4.24
N GLU A 140 -6.83 23.31 5.23
CA GLU A 140 -5.48 22.75 5.36
C GLU A 140 -5.22 21.65 4.30
N ALA A 141 -6.23 20.83 3.98
CA ALA A 141 -6.14 19.86 2.89
C ALA A 141 -5.89 20.56 1.53
N ARG A 142 -6.57 21.69 1.27
CA ARG A 142 -6.40 22.50 0.05
C ARG A 142 -4.96 22.99 -0.18
N LYS A 143 -4.18 23.22 0.87
CA LYS A 143 -2.79 23.69 0.76
C LYS A 143 -1.84 22.60 0.20
N ARG A 144 -2.29 21.35 0.23
CA ARG A 144 -1.56 20.19 -0.25
C ARG A 144 -2.19 19.73 -1.55
N LYS A 145 -1.46 19.82 -2.65
CA LYS A 145 -1.97 19.54 -4.00
C LYS A 145 -2.17 18.04 -4.20
N LEU A 146 -3.28 17.52 -3.66
CA LEU A 146 -3.68 16.15 -3.91
C LEU A 146 -4.17 16.00 -5.35
N LYS A 147 -3.91 14.82 -5.90
CA LYS A 147 -4.39 14.34 -7.19
C LYS A 147 -5.27 13.12 -6.99
N ILE A 148 -6.05 12.78 -8.01
CA ILE A 148 -6.89 11.59 -8.03
C ILE A 148 -6.86 10.98 -9.41
N VAL A 149 -6.91 9.66 -9.50
CA VAL A 149 -7.23 8.92 -10.71
C VAL A 149 -8.30 7.88 -10.44
N LEU A 150 -9.13 7.62 -11.44
CA LEU A 150 -10.25 6.71 -11.35
C LEU A 150 -9.99 5.48 -12.21
N TYR A 151 -10.23 4.29 -11.66
CA TYR A 151 -9.84 3.02 -12.27
C TYR A 151 -10.88 1.90 -12.10
N GLY A 152 -11.96 2.13 -11.37
CA GLY A 152 -12.85 1.03 -11.04
C GLY A 152 -14.31 1.42 -10.92
N LEU A 153 -15.16 0.49 -11.32
CA LEU A 153 -16.59 0.57 -11.17
C LEU A 153 -17.02 -0.05 -9.83
N GLY A 154 -17.85 0.66 -9.08
CA GLY A 154 -18.62 0.14 -7.96
C GLY A 154 -20.06 -0.17 -8.35
N ALA A 155 -21.02 0.24 -7.51
CA ALA A 155 -22.44 0.11 -7.84
C ALA A 155 -22.85 1.11 -8.96
N CYS A 156 -23.79 0.69 -9.83
CA CYS A 156 -24.31 1.51 -10.90
C CYS A 156 -25.82 1.25 -11.07
N GLU A 157 -26.60 2.31 -11.24
CA GLU A 157 -28.02 2.26 -11.58
C GLU A 157 -28.28 3.08 -12.85
N PRO A 158 -28.88 2.46 -13.89
CA PRO A 158 -29.39 1.07 -13.92
C PRO A 158 -28.26 0.04 -13.99
N ALA A 159 -28.53 -1.15 -13.47
CA ALA A 159 -27.61 -2.30 -13.59
C ALA A 159 -27.34 -2.65 -15.04
N GLY A 160 -26.12 -3.11 -15.35
CA GLY A 160 -25.74 -3.48 -16.72
C GLY A 160 -25.48 -2.28 -17.65
N TYR A 161 -25.40 -1.06 -17.10
CA TYR A 161 -25.07 0.15 -17.87
C TYR A 161 -23.73 0.05 -18.61
N PHE A 162 -22.74 -0.57 -18.00
CA PHE A 162 -21.45 -0.86 -18.58
C PHE A 162 -21.32 -2.36 -18.87
N SER A 163 -20.73 -2.72 -20.00
CA SER A 163 -20.47 -4.13 -20.38
C SER A 163 -19.08 -4.60 -19.96
N SER A 164 -18.10 -3.70 -19.92
CA SER A 164 -16.71 -3.99 -19.60
C SER A 164 -16.00 -2.83 -18.91
N LEU A 165 -14.82 -3.10 -18.34
CA LEU A 165 -13.97 -2.06 -17.78
C LEU A 165 -13.43 -1.11 -18.84
N ALA A 166 -13.16 -1.60 -20.05
CA ALA A 166 -12.70 -0.76 -21.15
C ALA A 166 -13.80 0.26 -21.55
N VAL A 167 -15.06 -0.19 -21.70
CA VAL A 167 -16.19 0.73 -21.95
C VAL A 167 -16.37 1.73 -20.81
N PHE A 168 -16.29 1.27 -19.57
CA PHE A 168 -16.36 2.13 -18.41
C PHE A 168 -15.25 3.19 -18.43
N HIS A 169 -14.00 2.80 -18.66
CA HIS A 169 -12.85 3.70 -18.71
C HIS A 169 -13.01 4.80 -19.79
N GLU A 170 -13.40 4.43 -21.00
CA GLU A 170 -13.63 5.40 -22.09
C GLU A 170 -14.74 6.37 -21.72
N MET A 171 -15.87 5.87 -21.20
CA MET A 171 -16.99 6.73 -20.84
C MET A 171 -16.66 7.72 -19.71
N ILE A 172 -15.98 7.30 -18.66
CA ILE A 172 -15.60 8.23 -17.57
C ILE A 172 -14.56 9.25 -18.06
N LYS A 173 -13.67 8.86 -18.98
CA LYS A 173 -12.73 9.77 -19.63
C LYS A 173 -13.46 10.83 -20.46
N ASP A 174 -14.45 10.41 -21.26
CA ASP A 174 -15.28 11.33 -22.07
C ASP A 174 -16.11 12.28 -21.19
N TRP A 175 -16.50 11.88 -19.99
CA TRP A 175 -17.14 12.75 -18.99
C TRP A 175 -16.15 13.68 -18.25
N GLY A 176 -14.85 13.63 -18.61
CA GLY A 176 -13.83 14.52 -18.06
C GLY A 176 -13.26 14.06 -16.72
N PHE A 177 -13.47 12.83 -16.32
CA PHE A 177 -12.83 12.28 -15.12
C PHE A 177 -11.33 12.01 -15.33
N PRO A 178 -10.49 12.25 -14.32
CA PRO A 178 -9.09 11.87 -14.37
C PRO A 178 -8.96 10.33 -14.29
N VAL A 179 -8.45 9.72 -15.34
CA VAL A 179 -8.25 8.28 -15.45
C VAL A 179 -6.75 7.94 -15.45
N VAL A 180 -6.40 6.67 -15.24
CA VAL A 180 -5.02 6.20 -15.34
C VAL A 180 -4.49 6.42 -16.77
N GLU A 181 -3.26 6.91 -16.88
CA GLU A 181 -2.63 7.20 -18.19
C GLU A 181 -2.34 5.92 -18.97
N PHE A 182 -1.81 4.90 -18.28
CA PHE A 182 -1.57 3.60 -18.87
C PHE A 182 -2.78 2.69 -18.57
N PHE A 183 -3.58 2.45 -19.61
CA PHE A 183 -4.71 1.53 -19.57
C PHE A 183 -4.61 0.63 -20.81
N SER A 184 -4.32 -0.65 -20.59
CA SER A 184 -4.11 -1.59 -21.69
C SER A 184 -5.09 -2.75 -21.62
N ARG A 185 -6.00 -2.82 -22.62
CA ARG A 185 -6.86 -3.98 -22.82
C ARG A 185 -6.14 -5.00 -23.71
N VAL A 186 -6.09 -6.25 -23.25
CA VAL A 186 -5.38 -7.35 -23.91
C VAL A 186 -6.25 -8.60 -23.95
N SER A 187 -5.99 -9.50 -24.92
CA SER A 187 -6.83 -10.67 -25.20
C SER A 187 -6.33 -11.98 -24.58
N SER A 188 -5.17 -11.95 -23.91
CA SER A 188 -4.58 -13.14 -23.29
C SER A 188 -3.75 -12.79 -22.05
N ALA A 189 -3.49 -13.82 -21.21
CA ALA A 189 -2.60 -13.67 -20.06
C ALA A 189 -1.15 -13.38 -20.51
N SER A 190 -0.68 -13.95 -21.61
CA SER A 190 0.66 -13.67 -22.12
C SER A 190 0.83 -12.22 -22.55
N GLU A 191 -0.17 -11.63 -23.21
CA GLU A 191 -0.16 -10.21 -23.53
C GLU A 191 -0.23 -9.35 -22.28
N ALA A 192 -1.01 -9.78 -21.27
CA ALA A 192 -1.06 -9.08 -19.98
C ALA A 192 0.31 -9.08 -19.28
N TRP A 193 1.03 -10.21 -19.31
CA TRP A 193 2.39 -10.31 -18.78
C TRP A 193 3.37 -9.34 -19.47
N ASN A 194 3.30 -9.24 -20.79
CA ASN A 194 4.11 -8.26 -21.53
C ASN A 194 3.81 -6.82 -21.08
N LYS A 195 2.53 -6.50 -20.81
CA LYS A 195 2.14 -5.17 -20.33
C LYS A 195 2.56 -4.90 -18.89
N ILE A 196 2.61 -5.91 -18.03
CA ILE A 196 3.19 -5.81 -16.69
C ILE A 196 4.69 -5.47 -16.81
N SER A 197 5.42 -6.14 -17.69
CA SER A 197 6.85 -5.88 -17.91
C SER A 197 7.09 -4.46 -18.45
N GLU A 198 6.24 -3.98 -19.36
CA GLU A 198 6.28 -2.61 -19.89
C GLU A 198 6.05 -1.58 -18.76
N LEU A 199 5.05 -1.79 -17.92
CA LEU A 199 4.78 -0.95 -16.75
C LEU A 199 5.95 -0.91 -15.77
N ASN A 200 6.62 -2.04 -15.54
CA ASN A 200 7.78 -2.08 -14.66
C ASN A 200 8.94 -1.24 -15.20
N GLN A 201 9.13 -1.18 -16.51
CA GLN A 201 10.14 -0.31 -17.14
C GLN A 201 9.78 1.18 -17.04
N LEU A 202 8.49 1.50 -17.04
CA LEU A 202 8.00 2.88 -16.97
C LEU A 202 7.86 3.41 -15.54
N ARG A 203 7.99 2.57 -14.51
CA ARG A 203 7.67 2.92 -13.12
C ARG A 203 8.38 4.19 -12.63
N ASP A 204 9.64 4.36 -12.98
CA ASP A 204 10.46 5.51 -12.56
C ASP A 204 10.16 6.79 -13.35
N SER A 205 9.37 6.72 -14.42
CA SER A 205 8.93 7.87 -15.21
C SER A 205 7.65 8.52 -14.66
N TYR A 206 6.92 7.81 -13.79
CA TYR A 206 5.69 8.38 -13.19
C TYR A 206 6.00 9.48 -12.18
N THR A 207 5.21 10.54 -12.20
CA THR A 207 5.30 11.65 -11.24
C THR A 207 4.76 11.30 -9.85
N TYR A 208 4.22 10.09 -9.70
CA TYR A 208 3.56 9.59 -8.49
C TYR A 208 4.03 8.17 -8.14
N PRO A 209 3.94 7.78 -6.85
CA PRO A 209 4.37 6.47 -6.41
C PRO A 209 3.55 5.35 -7.07
N THR A 210 4.24 4.33 -7.61
CA THR A 210 3.64 3.15 -8.24
C THR A 210 4.35 1.90 -7.74
N ASP A 211 3.60 0.97 -7.12
CA ASP A 211 4.16 -0.20 -6.43
C ASP A 211 3.92 -1.53 -7.18
N GLY A 212 3.37 -1.45 -8.41
CA GLY A 212 3.06 -2.64 -9.19
C GLY A 212 2.13 -2.37 -10.37
N ALA A 213 1.52 -3.43 -10.84
CA ALA A 213 0.45 -3.42 -11.83
C ALA A 213 -0.81 -4.08 -11.25
N VAL A 214 -1.99 -3.65 -11.72
CA VAL A 214 -3.26 -4.32 -11.43
C VAL A 214 -3.77 -4.94 -12.71
N ILE A 215 -4.11 -6.23 -12.65
CA ILE A 215 -4.67 -6.99 -13.75
C ILE A 215 -6.10 -7.35 -13.39
N LYS A 216 -7.03 -7.02 -14.26
CA LYS A 216 -8.47 -7.24 -14.06
C LYS A 216 -9.07 -7.92 -15.27
N LEU A 217 -10.03 -8.80 -15.05
CA LEU A 217 -10.89 -9.31 -16.10
C LEU A 217 -11.70 -8.15 -16.70
N ASP A 218 -11.72 -7.98 -18.02
CA ASP A 218 -12.37 -6.82 -18.66
C ASP A 218 -13.90 -6.92 -18.62
N SER A 219 -14.47 -8.10 -18.90
CA SER A 219 -15.92 -8.31 -18.93
C SER A 219 -16.54 -8.30 -17.54
N LEU A 220 -17.49 -7.37 -17.29
CA LEU A 220 -18.19 -7.27 -16.00
C LEU A 220 -19.08 -8.49 -15.72
N ALA A 221 -19.70 -9.07 -16.74
CA ALA A 221 -20.46 -10.32 -16.59
C ALA A 221 -19.57 -11.49 -16.16
N MET A 222 -18.33 -11.57 -16.67
CA MET A 222 -17.37 -12.59 -16.24
C MET A 222 -16.84 -12.31 -14.84
N GLN A 223 -16.66 -11.04 -14.45
CA GLN A 223 -16.30 -10.66 -13.08
C GLN A 223 -17.36 -11.13 -12.07
N GLU A 224 -18.63 -10.90 -12.37
CA GLU A 224 -19.75 -11.36 -11.53
C GLU A 224 -19.77 -12.89 -11.38
N ARG A 225 -19.55 -13.63 -12.48
CA ARG A 225 -19.46 -15.11 -12.46
C ARG A 225 -18.23 -15.61 -11.69
N ALA A 226 -17.09 -14.94 -11.80
CA ALA A 226 -15.88 -15.29 -11.05
C ALA A 226 -16.04 -15.02 -9.55
N GLY A 227 -16.79 -14.00 -9.20
CA GLY A 227 -17.11 -13.62 -7.83
C GLY A 227 -15.90 -13.20 -7.02
N SER A 228 -16.03 -13.27 -5.70
CA SER A 228 -14.99 -12.88 -4.75
C SER A 228 -14.88 -13.88 -3.59
N THR A 229 -13.76 -13.79 -2.88
CA THR A 229 -13.58 -14.37 -1.55
C THR A 229 -14.04 -13.36 -0.49
N ALA A 230 -13.94 -13.71 0.78
CA ALA A 230 -14.19 -12.75 1.87
C ALA A 230 -13.21 -11.56 1.88
N LYS A 231 -12.03 -11.68 1.22
CA LYS A 231 -10.96 -10.69 1.28
C LYS A 231 -10.68 -10.01 -0.06
N ALA A 232 -10.80 -10.74 -1.19
CA ALA A 232 -10.36 -10.28 -2.50
C ALA A 232 -11.29 -10.76 -3.62
N PRO A 233 -11.43 -9.99 -4.73
CA PRO A 233 -12.09 -10.45 -5.94
C PRO A 233 -11.26 -11.55 -6.60
N ARG A 234 -11.92 -12.58 -7.17
CA ARG A 234 -11.21 -13.62 -7.92
C ARG A 234 -10.83 -13.19 -9.34
N TRP A 235 -11.41 -12.11 -9.82
CA TRP A 235 -11.26 -11.59 -11.18
C TRP A 235 -10.19 -10.49 -11.32
N ALA A 236 -9.52 -10.14 -10.22
CA ALA A 236 -8.45 -9.14 -10.22
C ALA A 236 -7.30 -9.57 -9.32
N ILE A 237 -6.10 -9.18 -9.70
CA ILE A 237 -4.88 -9.45 -8.95
C ILE A 237 -3.90 -8.27 -9.07
N ALA A 238 -3.12 -8.04 -8.02
CA ALA A 238 -2.04 -7.07 -8.04
C ALA A 238 -0.70 -7.80 -8.23
N TYR A 239 0.03 -7.44 -9.28
CA TYR A 239 1.43 -7.82 -9.43
C TYR A 239 2.30 -6.76 -8.76
N LYS A 240 3.10 -7.17 -7.79
CA LYS A 240 4.01 -6.27 -7.08
C LYS A 240 5.36 -6.25 -7.79
N PHE A 241 5.84 -5.05 -8.15
CA PHE A 241 7.19 -4.91 -8.65
C PHE A 241 8.20 -5.27 -7.55
N GLU A 242 9.37 -5.73 -7.96
CA GLU A 242 10.45 -5.98 -7.01
C GLU A 242 10.75 -4.71 -6.24
N SER A 243 10.84 -4.87 -4.92
CA SER A 243 11.21 -3.77 -4.03
C SER A 243 12.64 -3.31 -4.36
N GLU A 244 12.84 -2.00 -4.33
CA GLU A 244 14.19 -1.44 -4.44
C GLU A 244 15.05 -1.97 -3.30
N ARG A 245 16.28 -2.38 -3.61
CA ARG A 245 17.25 -2.88 -2.64
C ARG A 245 18.49 -1.99 -2.63
N GLN A 246 19.05 -1.78 -1.46
CA GLN A 246 20.29 -1.02 -1.29
C GLN A 246 21.18 -1.69 -0.26
N GLU A 247 22.49 -1.61 -0.49
CA GLU A 247 23.49 -2.05 0.47
C GLU A 247 23.84 -0.92 1.44
N THR A 248 23.95 -1.27 2.72
CA THR A 248 24.40 -0.33 3.74
C THR A 248 25.07 -1.06 4.90
N ILE A 249 25.73 -0.32 5.79
CA ILE A 249 26.43 -0.88 6.95
C ILE A 249 25.47 -0.96 8.13
N LEU A 250 25.40 -2.11 8.79
CA LEU A 250 24.74 -2.31 10.06
C LEU A 250 25.61 -1.79 11.20
N GLU A 251 25.27 -0.62 11.73
CA GLU A 251 26.04 0.06 12.77
C GLU A 251 25.73 -0.48 14.16
N ASP A 252 24.46 -0.84 14.45
CA ASP A 252 24.03 -1.32 15.75
C ASP A 252 22.74 -2.15 15.66
N ILE A 253 22.45 -2.96 16.67
CA ILE A 253 21.19 -3.68 16.85
C ILE A 253 20.62 -3.32 18.21
N GLN A 254 19.47 -2.67 18.21
CA GLN A 254 18.75 -2.31 19.42
C GLN A 254 17.45 -3.10 19.55
N LEU A 255 17.07 -3.41 20.78
CA LEU A 255 15.89 -4.17 21.10
C LEU A 255 14.78 -3.25 21.62
N GLN A 256 13.59 -3.38 21.07
CA GLN A 256 12.41 -2.61 21.47
C GLN A 256 11.37 -3.54 22.10
N VAL A 257 10.77 -3.12 23.20
CA VAL A 257 9.73 -3.88 23.91
C VAL A 257 8.36 -3.31 23.50
N GLY A 258 7.58 -4.11 22.79
CA GLY A 258 6.24 -3.72 22.36
C GLY A 258 5.18 -3.88 23.46
N ARG A 259 3.95 -3.38 23.19
CA ARG A 259 2.81 -3.39 24.16
C ARG A 259 2.43 -4.77 24.71
N THR A 260 2.72 -5.83 23.98
CA THR A 260 2.45 -7.24 24.35
C THR A 260 3.64 -7.92 25.00
N GLY A 261 4.71 -7.16 25.29
CA GLY A 261 5.97 -7.69 25.79
C GLY A 261 6.91 -8.25 24.74
N ALA A 262 6.49 -8.37 23.48
CA ALA A 262 7.35 -8.86 22.42
C ALA A 262 8.59 -7.96 22.27
N VAL A 263 9.78 -8.60 22.24
CA VAL A 263 11.08 -7.94 22.08
C VAL A 263 11.49 -8.05 20.61
N THR A 264 11.48 -6.91 19.93
CA THR A 264 11.74 -6.83 18.49
C THR A 264 13.11 -6.18 18.25
N PRO A 265 14.02 -6.85 17.53
CA PRO A 265 15.31 -6.28 17.15
C PRO A 265 15.15 -5.31 15.98
N VAL A 266 15.83 -4.17 16.07
CA VAL A 266 15.87 -3.11 15.06
C VAL A 266 17.32 -2.85 14.67
N ALA A 267 17.62 -2.96 13.38
CA ALA A 267 18.91 -2.58 12.81
C ALA A 267 19.02 -1.06 12.76
N TYR A 268 20.11 -0.52 13.28
CA TYR A 268 20.56 0.84 13.05
C TYR A 268 21.60 0.82 11.94
N LEU A 269 21.35 1.58 10.90
CA LEU A 269 22.05 1.51 9.63
C LEU A 269 22.76 2.85 9.33
N LYS A 270 23.90 2.76 8.68
CA LYS A 270 24.41 3.93 7.97
C LYS A 270 23.35 4.40 6.99
N ALA A 271 22.96 5.68 7.08
CA ALA A 271 21.87 6.24 6.31
C ALA A 271 22.05 5.99 4.80
N VAL A 272 21.03 5.44 4.15
CA VAL A 272 21.03 5.11 2.71
C VAL A 272 19.73 5.57 2.07
N GLN A 273 19.78 5.99 0.80
CA GLN A 273 18.60 6.33 0.02
C GLN A 273 17.94 5.03 -0.48
N LEU A 274 16.64 4.86 -0.21
CA LEU A 274 15.88 3.68 -0.60
C LEU A 274 14.44 4.06 -0.89
N ALA A 275 13.97 3.83 -2.11
CA ALA A 275 12.64 4.17 -2.58
C ALA A 275 12.24 5.62 -2.20
N GLY A 276 13.07 6.59 -2.60
CA GLY A 276 12.83 8.03 -2.42
C GLY A 276 12.89 8.52 -0.96
N THR A 277 13.35 7.71 0.00
CA THR A 277 13.48 8.13 1.40
C THR A 277 14.83 7.72 1.98
N THR A 278 15.31 8.49 2.97
CA THR A 278 16.50 8.13 3.73
C THR A 278 16.15 7.09 4.80
N VAL A 279 16.75 5.92 4.70
CA VAL A 279 16.59 4.82 5.66
C VAL A 279 17.82 4.74 6.56
N SER A 280 17.61 4.81 7.88
CA SER A 280 18.63 4.62 8.93
C SER A 280 18.24 3.55 9.95
N ARG A 281 17.06 2.93 9.80
CA ARG A 281 16.59 1.83 10.65
C ARG A 281 15.83 0.83 9.81
N ALA A 282 16.00 -0.47 10.13
CA ALA A 282 15.29 -1.54 9.45
C ALA A 282 14.87 -2.62 10.45
N SER A 283 13.81 -3.34 10.15
CA SER A 283 13.37 -4.48 10.95
C SER A 283 14.33 -5.66 10.77
N LEU A 284 14.63 -6.33 11.86
CA LEU A 284 15.30 -7.64 11.87
C LEU A 284 14.32 -8.77 12.22
N HIS A 285 13.03 -8.47 12.26
CA HIS A 285 11.91 -9.35 12.58
C HIS A 285 12.00 -9.94 14.00
N ASN A 286 12.89 -10.88 14.26
CA ASN A 286 13.06 -11.60 15.52
C ASN A 286 14.46 -12.17 15.66
N ALA A 287 14.75 -12.83 16.79
CA ALA A 287 16.04 -13.45 17.08
C ALA A 287 16.38 -14.58 16.10
N ASP A 288 15.39 -15.40 15.73
CA ASP A 288 15.58 -16.54 14.84
C ASP A 288 16.04 -16.10 13.43
N GLU A 289 15.54 -14.95 12.94
CA GLU A 289 15.96 -14.36 11.67
C GLU A 289 17.41 -13.83 11.73
N ILE A 290 17.81 -13.24 12.85
CA ILE A 290 19.20 -12.79 13.04
C ILE A 290 20.14 -14.00 13.00
N GLU A 291 19.79 -15.08 13.70
CA GLU A 291 20.56 -16.31 13.73
C GLU A 291 20.59 -16.99 12.35
N ARG A 292 19.44 -17.15 11.70
CA ARG A 292 19.29 -17.77 10.39
C ARG A 292 20.11 -17.08 9.30
N LYS A 293 20.16 -15.75 9.34
CA LYS A 293 20.91 -14.92 8.37
C LYS A 293 22.35 -14.66 8.83
N ASP A 294 22.74 -15.10 10.02
CA ASP A 294 24.01 -14.80 10.67
C ASP A 294 24.37 -13.30 10.63
N ILE A 295 23.40 -12.45 11.04
CA ILE A 295 23.56 -11.00 11.00
C ILE A 295 24.47 -10.54 12.14
N ARG A 296 25.49 -9.72 11.83
CA ARG A 296 26.46 -9.21 12.81
C ARG A 296 26.61 -7.70 12.68
N ILE A 297 26.88 -7.04 13.80
CA ILE A 297 27.20 -5.61 13.80
C ILE A 297 28.47 -5.37 12.99
N GLY A 298 28.46 -4.39 12.11
CA GLY A 298 29.52 -4.07 11.17
C GLY A 298 29.40 -4.74 9.81
N ASP A 299 28.41 -5.63 9.61
CA ASP A 299 28.15 -6.23 8.29
C ASP A 299 27.65 -5.19 7.29
N VAL A 300 27.99 -5.43 6.03
CA VAL A 300 27.25 -4.86 4.91
C VAL A 300 25.98 -5.70 4.72
N VAL A 301 24.83 -5.06 4.78
CA VAL A 301 23.51 -5.71 4.68
C VAL A 301 22.73 -5.11 3.52
N VAL A 302 21.95 -5.96 2.85
CA VAL A 302 20.99 -5.56 1.84
C VAL A 302 19.67 -5.23 2.54
N VAL A 303 19.18 -4.03 2.31
CA VAL A 303 17.89 -3.56 2.84
C VAL A 303 16.89 -3.34 1.72
N GLU A 304 15.64 -3.68 1.98
CA GLU A 304 14.51 -3.35 1.11
C GLU A 304 13.34 -2.78 1.93
N LYS A 305 12.42 -2.10 1.28
CA LYS A 305 11.16 -1.69 1.91
C LYS A 305 10.09 -2.73 1.63
N ALA A 306 9.76 -3.56 2.63
CA ALA A 306 8.66 -4.50 2.54
C ALA A 306 7.33 -3.74 2.37
N GLY A 307 6.65 -3.99 1.23
CA GLY A 307 5.42 -3.28 0.88
C GLY A 307 5.60 -1.76 0.82
N GLU A 308 6.81 -1.28 0.53
CA GLU A 308 7.23 0.13 0.41
C GLU A 308 7.10 0.98 1.69
N ILE A 309 6.81 0.36 2.83
CA ILE A 309 6.55 1.08 4.09
C ILE A 309 7.62 0.81 5.13
N ILE A 310 7.90 -0.46 5.43
CA ILE A 310 8.79 -0.86 6.54
C ILE A 310 10.12 -1.36 5.97
N PRO A 311 11.25 -0.66 6.21
CA PRO A 311 12.56 -1.19 5.84
C PRO A 311 12.88 -2.48 6.60
N GLN A 312 13.42 -3.46 5.90
CA GLN A 312 13.85 -4.73 6.49
C GLN A 312 15.21 -5.15 5.94
N VAL A 313 15.98 -5.87 6.76
CA VAL A 313 17.22 -6.50 6.33
C VAL A 313 16.91 -7.84 5.68
N ILE A 314 17.27 -7.96 4.38
CA ILE A 314 16.98 -9.16 3.59
C ILE A 314 18.09 -10.19 3.73
N GLU A 315 19.34 -9.74 3.54
CA GLU A 315 20.50 -10.61 3.54
C GLU A 315 21.76 -9.86 3.98
N VAL A 316 22.81 -10.62 4.24
CA VAL A 316 24.15 -10.12 4.55
C VAL A 316 25.06 -10.34 3.37
N VAL A 317 25.84 -9.32 3.00
CA VAL A 317 26.89 -9.42 1.95
C VAL A 317 28.13 -10.05 2.56
N LEU A 318 28.16 -11.39 2.62
CA LEU A 318 29.21 -12.16 3.29
C LEU A 318 30.61 -11.89 2.71
N SER A 319 30.72 -11.53 1.43
CA SER A 319 31.98 -11.18 0.77
C SER A 319 32.64 -9.91 1.35
N SER A 320 31.85 -9.05 1.98
CA SER A 320 32.30 -7.78 2.58
C SER A 320 32.47 -7.87 4.10
N ARG A 321 32.26 -9.05 4.70
CA ARG A 321 32.34 -9.25 6.15
C ARG A 321 33.77 -9.22 6.66
N SER A 322 33.99 -8.51 7.77
CA SER A 322 35.25 -8.54 8.49
C SER A 322 35.54 -9.91 9.11
N LEU A 323 36.77 -10.39 9.03
CA LEU A 323 37.22 -11.65 9.67
C LEU A 323 37.10 -11.61 11.20
N THR A 324 37.02 -10.41 11.80
CA THR A 324 36.93 -10.19 13.25
C THR A 324 35.50 -9.99 13.73
N SER A 325 34.49 -10.05 12.84
CA SER A 325 33.09 -9.85 13.21
C SER A 325 32.61 -10.96 14.17
N GLN A 326 31.85 -10.55 15.19
CA GLN A 326 31.29 -11.48 16.19
C GLN A 326 29.80 -11.64 15.97
N ALA A 327 29.28 -12.84 16.20
CA ALA A 327 27.84 -13.10 16.13
C ALA A 327 27.10 -12.26 17.16
N PHE A 328 25.95 -11.71 16.78
CA PHE A 328 25.06 -11.02 17.70
C PHE A 328 24.38 -12.03 18.62
N ILE A 329 24.55 -11.87 19.92
CA ILE A 329 23.89 -12.72 20.92
C ILE A 329 22.65 -12.00 21.42
N PHE A 330 21.47 -12.58 21.14
CA PHE A 330 20.22 -12.05 21.64
C PHE A 330 20.16 -12.22 23.16
N PRO A 331 19.89 -11.16 23.95
CA PRO A 331 19.94 -11.25 25.40
C PRO A 331 18.78 -12.09 25.96
N SER A 332 19.04 -12.77 27.06
CA SER A 332 18.04 -13.53 27.81
C SER A 332 17.20 -12.69 28.77
N ILE A 333 17.55 -11.41 28.96
CA ILE A 333 16.87 -10.47 29.87
C ILE A 333 16.27 -9.31 29.08
N CYS A 334 15.19 -8.76 29.63
CA CYS A 334 14.52 -7.60 29.04
C CYS A 334 15.43 -6.36 29.06
N PRO A 335 15.64 -5.65 27.94
CA PRO A 335 16.50 -4.48 27.88
C PRO A 335 15.99 -3.29 28.71
N CYS A 336 14.71 -3.33 29.12
CA CYS A 336 14.08 -2.25 29.85
C CYS A 336 13.98 -2.51 31.37
N CYS A 337 13.59 -3.72 31.79
CA CYS A 337 13.31 -4.02 33.20
C CYS A 337 14.08 -5.22 33.75
N GLU A 338 15.04 -5.76 32.99
CA GLU A 338 15.97 -6.86 33.35
C GLU A 338 15.27 -8.18 33.74
N THR A 339 13.94 -8.27 33.57
CA THR A 339 13.20 -9.52 33.78
C THR A 339 13.61 -10.56 32.72
N LEU A 340 13.74 -11.83 33.12
CA LEU A 340 14.04 -12.92 32.19
C LEU A 340 13.00 -12.98 31.07
N LEU A 341 13.49 -13.08 29.83
CA LEU A 341 12.61 -13.21 28.67
C LEU A 341 12.12 -14.65 28.53
N GLU A 342 10.90 -14.80 28.06
CA GLU A 342 10.28 -16.10 27.81
C GLU A 342 9.98 -16.24 26.31
N LYS A 343 10.13 -17.47 25.80
CA LYS A 343 9.75 -17.83 24.44
C LYS A 343 8.75 -18.98 24.51
N THR A 344 7.55 -18.74 24.00
CA THR A 344 6.52 -19.79 23.92
C THR A 344 6.90 -20.79 22.84
N GLU A 345 6.70 -22.07 23.09
CA GLU A 345 6.94 -23.12 22.10
C GLU A 345 6.07 -22.88 20.85
N GLY A 346 6.73 -22.89 19.66
CA GLY A 346 6.08 -22.58 18.39
C GLY A 346 6.01 -21.09 18.02
N GLU A 347 6.39 -20.17 18.90
CA GLU A 347 6.51 -18.74 18.59
C GLU A 347 7.98 -18.34 18.31
N SER A 348 8.17 -17.40 17.38
CA SER A 348 9.49 -16.82 17.07
C SER A 348 9.86 -15.62 17.95
N ALA A 349 8.89 -15.08 18.70
CA ALA A 349 9.07 -13.87 19.49
C ALA A 349 9.47 -14.18 20.93
N TRP A 350 10.56 -13.56 21.40
CA TRP A 350 10.88 -13.46 22.82
C TRP A 350 10.00 -12.40 23.48
N ARG A 351 9.53 -12.66 24.70
CA ARG A 351 8.61 -11.76 25.41
C ARG A 351 9.11 -11.45 26.81
N CYS A 352 8.93 -10.21 27.23
CA CYS A 352 9.05 -9.82 28.62
C CYS A 352 7.73 -10.12 29.34
N PRO A 353 7.69 -11.04 30.33
CA PRO A 353 6.47 -11.38 31.05
C PRO A 353 6.04 -10.32 32.08
N ASN A 354 6.89 -9.36 32.37
CA ASN A 354 6.60 -8.30 33.35
C ASN A 354 5.62 -7.26 32.78
N HIS A 355 4.36 -7.36 33.14
CA HIS A 355 3.30 -6.42 32.72
C HIS A 355 3.50 -4.97 33.23
N LEU A 356 4.38 -4.77 34.22
CA LEU A 356 4.74 -3.45 34.76
C LEU A 356 6.01 -2.89 34.09
N CYS A 357 6.59 -3.57 33.12
CA CYS A 357 7.71 -3.05 32.35
C CYS A 357 7.35 -1.68 31.76
N SER A 358 8.20 -0.66 32.00
CA SER A 358 7.89 0.73 31.62
C SER A 358 7.63 0.89 30.13
N ASP A 359 8.37 0.18 29.27
CA ASP A 359 8.15 0.21 27.82
C ASP A 359 6.81 -0.42 27.43
N GLN A 360 6.42 -1.52 28.08
CA GLN A 360 5.09 -2.11 27.84
C GLN A 360 3.97 -1.17 28.27
N VAL A 361 4.12 -0.53 29.43
CA VAL A 361 3.13 0.43 29.95
C VAL A 361 3.02 1.62 28.99
N LYS A 362 4.16 2.19 28.58
CA LYS A 362 4.23 3.30 27.63
C LYS A 362 3.54 2.91 26.31
N ALA A 363 3.91 1.78 25.70
CA ALA A 363 3.35 1.32 24.44
C ALA A 363 1.83 1.02 24.53
N ARG A 364 1.33 0.57 25.68
CA ARG A 364 -0.11 0.39 25.94
C ARG A 364 -0.85 1.73 26.04
N LEU A 365 -0.25 2.72 26.70
CA LEU A 365 -0.83 4.07 26.79
C LEU A 365 -0.86 4.75 25.42
N GLU A 366 0.22 4.65 24.66
CA GLU A 366 0.28 5.17 23.28
C GLU A 366 -0.79 4.51 22.39
N TYR A 367 -0.95 3.19 22.48
CA TYR A 367 -1.99 2.47 21.76
C TYR A 367 -3.40 2.89 22.20
N TYR A 368 -3.65 3.03 23.50
CA TYR A 368 -4.93 3.49 24.03
C TYR A 368 -5.27 4.92 23.56
N ALA A 369 -4.27 5.82 23.53
CA ALA A 369 -4.43 7.18 23.03
C ALA A 369 -4.48 7.29 21.50
N ALA A 370 -4.23 6.20 20.77
CA ALA A 370 -4.33 6.21 19.32
C ALA A 370 -5.78 6.35 18.85
N ARG A 371 -5.99 7.07 17.73
CA ARG A 371 -7.34 7.36 17.18
C ARG A 371 -8.24 6.13 17.03
N GLY A 372 -7.68 4.97 16.72
CA GLY A 372 -8.45 3.73 16.56
C GLY A 372 -9.04 3.16 17.85
N CYS A 373 -8.60 3.65 19.02
CA CYS A 373 -9.10 3.19 20.32
C CYS A 373 -9.93 4.26 21.05
N MET A 374 -9.81 5.53 20.64
CA MET A 374 -10.47 6.69 21.28
C MET A 374 -11.73 7.16 20.55
N ASN A 375 -12.19 6.43 19.52
CA ASN A 375 -13.45 6.73 18.80
C ASN A 375 -14.63 5.98 19.40
#